data_5e01c011541f3fcca4db4ced6f510d46
#
_entry.id   5e01c011541f3fcca4db4ced6f510d46
#
_cell.length_a   1.000
_cell.length_b   1.000
_cell.length_c   1.000
_cell.angle_alpha   90.00
_cell.angle_beta   90.00
_cell.angle_gamma   90.00
#
_symmetry.space_group_name_H-M   'P 1'
#
loop_
_entity.id
_entity.type
_entity.pdbx_description
1 polymer ?
#
loop_
_entity_poly.entity_id
_entity_poly.type
_entity_poly.pdbx_seq_one_letter_code
_entity_poly.pdbx_strand_id
1 'polypeptide(L)'
;ALPIYIDPKKVFTVTVMPCTSKKFEADRPEMENEGIRNIDAVITTRELARMIKAAKIDFAKLEDGEVDPAMGEYTGAGVIFGATGGVMEAALRTAKDFMENDNLDNVDYEAVRGLAGIKEAEVEIAGNEYKLAVVSGAANVFELVKSGKINDYHFIEVMACPGGCVNGGGQPHISAEDSDKMDIREVRASVLYNQDKNL
;
A
#
# COMPACT_ATOMS: atom_id res chain seq x y z
N ALA A 1 9.42 11.37 7.99
CA ALA A 1 10.22 11.58 9.20
C ALA A 1 11.67 11.80 8.80
N LEU A 2 12.02 13.03 8.56
CA LEU A 2 13.41 13.36 8.27
C LEU A 2 14.19 13.47 9.56
N PRO A 3 15.47 13.10 9.54
CA PRO A 3 16.36 13.32 10.66
C PRO A 3 16.42 14.81 10.95
N ILE A 4 15.85 15.19 12.08
CA ILE A 4 15.71 16.58 12.57
C ILE A 4 17.10 17.29 12.68
N TYR A 5 18.19 16.55 12.55
CA TYR A 5 19.56 17.02 12.77
C TYR A 5 20.46 16.96 11.54
N ILE A 6 19.94 16.54 10.37
CA ILE A 6 20.74 16.45 9.14
C ILE A 6 20.21 17.47 8.13
N ASP A 7 21.11 18.26 7.55
CA ASP A 7 20.81 19.17 6.46
C ASP A 7 20.15 18.38 5.30
N PRO A 8 18.90 18.69 4.90
CA PRO A 8 18.20 17.98 3.82
C PRO A 8 19.00 17.89 2.51
N LYS A 9 19.86 18.87 2.23
CA LYS A 9 20.75 18.88 1.05
C LYS A 9 21.80 17.78 1.05
N LYS A 10 22.02 17.13 2.20
CA LYS A 10 22.97 16.02 2.37
C LYS A 10 22.27 14.65 2.37
N VAL A 11 20.94 14.63 2.22
CA VAL A 11 20.14 13.41 2.19
C VAL A 11 19.82 13.07 0.75
N PHE A 12 20.00 11.81 0.38
CA PHE A 12 19.56 11.26 -0.91
C PHE A 12 18.46 10.23 -0.63
N THR A 13 17.23 10.57 -1.03
CA THR A 13 16.05 9.77 -0.73
C THR A 13 15.72 8.84 -1.89
N VAL A 14 15.72 7.54 -1.63
CA VAL A 14 15.35 6.51 -2.59
C VAL A 14 14.09 5.80 -2.12
N THR A 15 13.11 5.65 -3.00
CA THR A 15 11.94 4.82 -2.73
C THR A 15 11.95 3.57 -3.60
N VAL A 16 11.60 2.43 -2.99
CA VAL A 16 11.38 1.16 -3.71
C VAL A 16 9.89 0.93 -3.82
N MET A 17 9.38 0.90 -5.05
CA MET A 17 7.94 0.87 -5.30
C MET A 17 7.53 -0.25 -6.26
N PRO A 18 6.38 -0.89 -6.05
CA PRO A 18 5.78 -1.79 -7.03
C PRO A 18 5.17 -1.04 -8.22
N CYS A 19 5.47 0.24 -8.39
CA CYS A 19 4.79 1.20 -9.25
C CYS A 19 5.76 1.90 -10.19
N THR A 20 5.39 2.03 -11.47
CA THR A 20 6.14 2.82 -12.45
C THR A 20 5.72 4.29 -12.47
N SER A 21 4.46 4.59 -12.14
CA SER A 21 3.94 5.97 -12.11
C SER A 21 4.56 6.82 -11.01
N LYS A 22 5.09 6.20 -9.97
CA LYS A 22 5.82 6.91 -8.90
C LYS A 22 7.11 7.59 -9.39
N LYS A 23 7.70 7.13 -10.50
CA LYS A 23 8.81 7.83 -11.17
C LYS A 23 8.36 9.19 -11.70
N PHE A 24 7.23 9.22 -12.37
CA PHE A 24 6.64 10.47 -12.87
C PHE A 24 6.19 11.37 -11.71
N GLU A 25 5.56 10.82 -10.69
CA GLU A 25 5.12 11.58 -9.51
C GLU A 25 6.30 12.29 -8.82
N ALA A 26 7.43 11.61 -8.66
CA ALA A 26 8.61 12.20 -8.03
C ALA A 26 9.22 13.38 -8.82
N ASP A 27 8.96 13.46 -10.13
CA ASP A 27 9.44 14.54 -11.01
C ASP A 27 8.47 15.73 -11.11
N ARG A 28 7.31 15.67 -10.45
CA ARG A 28 6.33 16.77 -10.47
C ARG A 28 6.83 17.96 -9.65
N PRO A 29 6.56 19.19 -10.09
CA PRO A 29 6.99 20.41 -9.37
C PRO A 29 6.50 20.45 -7.91
N GLU A 30 5.33 19.88 -7.62
CA GLU A 30 4.76 19.85 -6.26
C GLU A 30 5.53 18.91 -5.31
N MET A 31 6.39 18.05 -5.85
CA MET A 31 7.25 17.14 -5.10
C MET A 31 8.63 17.73 -4.76
N GLU A 32 8.73 19.06 -4.85
CA GLU A 32 9.90 19.83 -4.45
C GLU A 32 9.52 20.83 -3.38
N ASN A 33 10.35 20.99 -2.37
CA ASN A 33 10.18 21.97 -1.31
C ASN A 33 11.47 22.78 -1.13
N GLU A 34 11.38 24.09 -1.26
CA GLU A 34 12.52 25.03 -1.14
C GLU A 34 13.72 24.66 -2.03
N GLY A 35 13.48 24.17 -3.24
CA GLY A 35 14.53 23.75 -4.17
C GLY A 35 15.17 22.39 -3.84
N ILE A 36 14.55 21.63 -2.94
CA ILE A 36 15.00 20.28 -2.56
C ILE A 36 13.93 19.27 -2.99
N ARG A 37 14.31 18.27 -3.74
CA ARG A 37 13.40 17.17 -4.13
C ARG A 37 13.03 16.36 -2.89
N ASN A 38 11.75 16.02 -2.77
CA ASN A 38 11.27 15.13 -1.68
C ASN A 38 11.76 13.68 -1.89
N ILE A 39 11.94 13.28 -3.16
CA ILE A 39 12.43 11.96 -3.56
C ILE A 39 13.42 12.15 -4.70
N ASP A 40 14.64 11.69 -4.53
CA ASP A 40 15.71 11.82 -5.52
C ASP A 40 15.64 10.70 -6.57
N ALA A 41 15.28 9.49 -6.15
CA ALA A 41 15.16 8.34 -7.05
C ALA A 41 14.01 7.41 -6.66
N VAL A 42 13.31 6.92 -7.67
CA VAL A 42 12.30 5.87 -7.53
C VAL A 42 12.77 4.65 -8.29
N ILE A 43 12.96 3.53 -7.60
CA ILE A 43 13.25 2.24 -8.21
C ILE A 43 12.08 1.28 -8.02
N THR A 44 11.82 0.47 -9.02
CA THR A 44 10.78 -0.56 -8.95
C THR A 44 11.30 -1.80 -8.24
N THR A 45 10.39 -2.66 -7.79
CA THR A 45 10.73 -3.97 -7.23
C THR A 45 11.61 -4.78 -8.20
N ARG A 46 11.35 -4.72 -9.51
CA ARG A 46 12.18 -5.38 -10.53
C ARG A 46 13.58 -4.77 -10.66
N GLU A 47 13.69 -3.45 -10.54
CA GLU A 47 14.99 -2.76 -10.59
C GLU A 47 15.82 -3.10 -9.36
N LEU A 48 15.22 -3.15 -8.17
CA LEU A 48 15.89 -3.61 -6.96
C LEU A 48 16.42 -5.05 -7.14
N ALA A 49 15.59 -5.95 -7.66
CA ALA A 49 16.03 -7.33 -7.91
C ALA A 49 17.22 -7.41 -8.90
N ARG A 50 17.25 -6.52 -9.91
CA ARG A 50 18.41 -6.39 -10.83
C ARG A 50 19.64 -5.86 -10.13
N MET A 51 19.50 -4.88 -9.24
CA MET A 51 20.61 -4.34 -8.45
C MET A 51 21.22 -5.39 -7.54
N ILE A 52 20.41 -6.17 -6.83
CA ILE A 52 20.84 -7.29 -5.99
C ILE A 52 21.65 -8.32 -6.82
N LYS A 53 21.13 -8.69 -8.00
CA LYS A 53 21.84 -9.60 -8.91
C LYS A 53 23.14 -9.01 -9.45
N ALA A 54 23.15 -7.73 -9.82
CA ALA A 54 24.34 -7.05 -10.31
C ALA A 54 25.44 -6.95 -9.23
N ALA A 55 25.04 -6.76 -7.99
CA ALA A 55 25.94 -6.77 -6.83
C ALA A 55 26.41 -8.20 -6.46
N LYS A 56 25.95 -9.24 -7.16
CA LYS A 56 26.26 -10.66 -6.89
C LYS A 56 25.90 -11.10 -5.47
N ILE A 57 24.86 -10.50 -4.89
CA ILE A 57 24.33 -10.90 -3.59
C ILE A 57 23.48 -12.17 -3.78
N ASP A 58 23.83 -13.24 -3.10
CA ASP A 58 23.02 -14.47 -3.06
C ASP A 58 21.89 -14.28 -2.03
N PHE A 59 20.79 -13.68 -2.51
CA PHE A 59 19.67 -13.27 -1.66
C PHE A 59 19.06 -14.45 -0.89
N ALA A 60 19.07 -15.65 -1.47
CA ALA A 60 18.51 -16.85 -0.84
C ALA A 60 19.34 -17.40 0.33
N LYS A 61 20.59 -16.95 0.45
CA LYS A 61 21.51 -17.36 1.52
C LYS A 61 21.76 -16.30 2.57
N LEU A 62 21.08 -15.15 2.46
CA LEU A 62 21.18 -14.13 3.51
C LEU A 62 20.53 -14.64 4.78
N GLU A 63 21.18 -14.39 5.90
CA GLU A 63 20.59 -14.58 7.22
C GLU A 63 19.57 -13.46 7.47
N ASP A 64 18.54 -13.75 8.26
CA ASP A 64 17.58 -12.75 8.68
C ASP A 64 18.29 -11.70 9.54
N GLY A 65 18.02 -10.42 9.26
CA GLY A 65 18.56 -9.29 9.98
C GLY A 65 17.47 -8.59 10.80
N GLU A 66 17.91 -7.78 11.73
CA GLU A 66 17.02 -6.89 12.47
C GLU A 66 16.93 -5.54 11.78
N VAL A 67 15.75 -4.88 11.87
CA VAL A 67 15.57 -3.52 11.39
C VAL A 67 16.17 -2.51 12.36
N ASP A 68 16.67 -1.38 11.85
CA ASP A 68 17.24 -0.34 12.69
C ASP A 68 16.20 0.23 13.67
N PRO A 69 16.51 0.34 14.98
CA PRO A 69 15.54 0.72 16.01
C PRO A 69 14.90 2.09 15.76
N ALA A 70 15.63 3.02 15.19
CA ALA A 70 15.21 4.41 15.05
C ALA A 70 13.98 4.61 14.15
N MET A 71 13.69 3.68 13.23
CA MET A 71 12.52 3.71 12.33
C MET A 71 12.10 2.29 11.95
N GLY A 72 12.48 1.32 12.75
CA GLY A 72 12.26 -0.10 12.47
C GLY A 72 10.90 -0.62 12.92
N GLU A 73 10.22 0.10 13.81
CA GLU A 73 8.90 -0.29 14.26
C GLU A 73 7.87 -0.01 13.15
N TYR A 74 7.09 -1.02 12.83
CA TYR A 74 5.98 -0.92 11.88
C TYR A 74 4.82 -1.80 12.36
N THR A 75 3.63 -1.53 11.87
CA THR A 75 2.40 -2.23 12.24
C THR A 75 1.88 -3.04 11.08
N GLY A 76 1.12 -4.09 11.37
CA GLY A 76 0.41 -4.85 10.36
C GLY A 76 -0.48 -4.00 9.47
N ALA A 77 -1.12 -2.97 10.04
CA ALA A 77 -1.89 -2.00 9.29
C ALA A 77 -1.07 -1.28 8.18
N GLY A 78 0.20 -0.99 8.43
CA GLY A 78 1.09 -0.42 7.41
C GLY A 78 1.44 -1.42 6.30
N VAL A 79 1.56 -2.70 6.63
CA VAL A 79 1.91 -3.76 5.69
C VAL A 79 0.81 -3.96 4.64
N ILE A 80 -0.47 -3.95 5.04
CA ILE A 80 -1.59 -4.23 4.14
C ILE A 80 -1.92 -3.12 3.15
N PHE A 81 -1.29 -1.94 3.23
CA PHE A 81 -1.47 -0.82 2.29
C PHE A 81 -1.26 -1.20 0.82
N GLY A 82 -0.51 -2.24 0.56
CA GLY A 82 -0.26 -2.74 -0.80
C GLY A 82 -1.47 -3.39 -1.48
N ALA A 83 -2.44 -3.86 -0.71
CA ALA A 83 -3.65 -4.50 -1.22
C ALA A 83 -4.82 -3.50 -1.28
N THR A 84 -5.74 -3.70 -2.25
CA THR A 84 -6.98 -2.91 -2.31
C THR A 84 -7.85 -3.19 -1.09
N GLY A 85 -8.25 -2.14 -0.40
CA GLY A 85 -8.94 -2.21 0.89
C GLY A 85 -8.01 -2.10 2.10
N GLY A 86 -6.69 -2.24 1.90
CA GLY A 86 -5.74 -2.21 3.01
C GLY A 86 -5.59 -0.84 3.66
N VAL A 87 -5.67 0.24 2.89
CA VAL A 87 -5.67 1.60 3.46
C VAL A 87 -6.96 1.87 4.22
N MET A 88 -8.11 1.44 3.66
CA MET A 88 -9.39 1.52 4.34
C MET A 88 -9.37 0.76 5.66
N GLU A 89 -8.91 -0.48 5.65
CA GLU A 89 -8.81 -1.30 6.85
C GLU A 89 -7.89 -0.67 7.90
N ALA A 90 -6.74 -0.16 7.50
CA ALA A 90 -5.84 0.54 8.41
C ALA A 90 -6.48 1.80 9.01
N ALA A 91 -7.22 2.56 8.21
CA ALA A 91 -7.97 3.73 8.69
C ALA A 91 -9.06 3.34 9.69
N LEU A 92 -9.79 2.27 9.43
CA LEU A 92 -10.84 1.76 10.33
C LEU A 92 -10.25 1.27 11.66
N ARG A 93 -9.15 0.51 11.61
CA ARG A 93 -8.42 0.09 12.81
C ARG A 93 -8.02 1.29 13.65
N THR A 94 -7.41 2.29 13.01
CA THR A 94 -6.97 3.51 13.69
C THR A 94 -8.15 4.31 14.27
N ALA A 95 -9.24 4.46 13.51
CA ALA A 95 -10.43 5.16 13.98
C ALA A 95 -11.05 4.48 15.20
N LYS A 96 -11.15 3.15 15.16
CA LYS A 96 -11.67 2.36 16.28
C LYS A 96 -10.82 2.51 17.52
N ASP A 97 -9.49 2.36 17.39
CA ASP A 97 -8.55 2.55 18.49
C ASP A 97 -8.70 3.94 19.15
N PHE A 98 -8.74 5.00 18.36
CA PHE A 98 -8.88 6.36 18.86
C PHE A 98 -10.24 6.65 19.50
N MET A 99 -11.32 6.08 18.97
CA MET A 99 -12.68 6.40 19.42
C MET A 99 -13.19 5.51 20.54
N GLU A 100 -12.77 4.25 20.56
CA GLU A 100 -13.22 3.26 21.53
C GLU A 100 -12.17 3.00 22.62
N ASN A 101 -10.93 3.44 22.45
CA ASN A 101 -9.79 3.19 23.34
C ASN A 101 -9.66 1.69 23.68
N ASP A 102 -9.92 0.86 22.68
CA ASP A 102 -9.93 -0.60 22.78
C ASP A 102 -8.69 -1.18 22.11
N ASN A 103 -8.00 -2.08 22.80
CA ASN A 103 -6.93 -2.86 22.19
C ASN A 103 -7.53 -3.78 21.13
N LEU A 104 -7.12 -3.57 19.91
CA LEU A 104 -7.69 -4.19 18.71
C LEU A 104 -7.23 -5.66 18.55
N ASP A 105 -7.68 -6.54 19.44
CA ASP A 105 -7.36 -7.97 19.39
C ASP A 105 -8.01 -8.71 18.21
N ASN A 106 -8.96 -8.10 17.50
CA ASN A 106 -9.64 -8.75 16.38
C ASN A 106 -10.22 -7.72 15.39
N VAL A 107 -9.41 -7.34 14.40
CA VAL A 107 -9.77 -6.29 13.43
C VAL A 107 -9.72 -6.78 12.01
N ASP A 108 -10.40 -7.86 11.73
CA ASP A 108 -10.58 -8.37 10.37
C ASP A 108 -11.79 -7.70 9.72
N TYR A 109 -11.55 -6.68 8.92
CA TYR A 109 -12.57 -6.06 8.08
C TYR A 109 -12.65 -6.76 6.71
N GLU A 110 -13.10 -8.01 6.70
CA GLU A 110 -13.18 -8.82 5.48
C GLU A 110 -14.03 -8.18 4.38
N ALA A 111 -15.04 -7.40 4.76
CA ALA A 111 -15.93 -6.72 3.80
C ALA A 111 -15.20 -5.75 2.85
N VAL A 112 -14.06 -5.17 3.27
CA VAL A 112 -13.27 -4.28 2.43
C VAL A 112 -12.14 -4.98 1.69
N ARG A 113 -11.91 -6.28 1.93
CA ARG A 113 -10.89 -7.11 1.26
C ARG A 113 -11.41 -7.70 -0.06
N GLY A 114 -10.52 -8.32 -0.82
CA GLY A 114 -10.84 -9.03 -2.07
C GLY A 114 -10.65 -8.17 -3.32
N LEU A 115 -10.88 -8.78 -4.48
CA LEU A 115 -10.53 -8.21 -5.80
C LEU A 115 -11.69 -7.54 -6.54
N ALA A 116 -12.89 -7.47 -5.97
CA ALA A 116 -13.99 -6.75 -6.60
C ALA A 116 -13.58 -5.30 -6.88
N GLY A 117 -13.93 -4.80 -8.06
CA GLY A 117 -13.55 -3.46 -8.50
C GLY A 117 -14.15 -2.34 -7.67
N ILE A 118 -15.36 -2.54 -7.18
CA ILE A 118 -16.04 -1.69 -6.20
C ILE A 118 -16.55 -2.61 -5.09
N LYS A 119 -16.18 -2.29 -3.85
CA LYS A 119 -16.65 -2.95 -2.64
C LYS A 119 -17.29 -1.91 -1.74
N GLU A 120 -18.42 -2.25 -1.18
CA GLU A 120 -19.15 -1.37 -0.26
C GLU A 120 -19.25 -2.09 1.09
N ALA A 121 -19.08 -1.34 2.17
CA ALA A 121 -19.20 -1.84 3.52
C ALA A 121 -19.89 -0.81 4.42
N GLU A 122 -20.58 -1.31 5.42
CA GLU A 122 -21.13 -0.52 6.51
C GLU A 122 -20.47 -1.02 7.80
N VAL A 123 -19.91 -0.11 8.58
CA VAL A 123 -19.23 -0.42 9.83
C VAL A 123 -19.75 0.48 10.94
N GLU A 124 -19.85 -0.07 12.15
CA GLU A 124 -20.18 0.69 13.34
C GLU A 124 -18.90 0.97 14.13
N ILE A 125 -18.67 2.24 14.48
CA ILE A 125 -17.57 2.67 15.33
C ILE A 125 -18.12 3.67 16.35
N ALA A 126 -17.92 3.41 17.64
CA ALA A 126 -18.39 4.25 18.74
C ALA A 126 -19.90 4.57 18.66
N GLY A 127 -20.72 3.59 18.26
CA GLY A 127 -22.17 3.73 18.15
C GLY A 127 -22.65 4.52 16.92
N ASN A 128 -21.77 4.84 15.98
CA ASN A 128 -22.11 5.50 14.73
C ASN A 128 -21.86 4.57 13.54
N GLU A 129 -22.77 4.58 12.59
CA GLU A 129 -22.69 3.80 11.37
C GLU A 129 -21.98 4.59 10.26
N TYR A 130 -20.98 3.97 9.63
CA TYR A 130 -20.21 4.54 8.54
C TYR A 130 -20.33 3.71 7.27
N LYS A 131 -20.72 4.36 6.18
CA LYS A 131 -20.76 3.77 4.83
C LYS A 131 -19.44 4.01 4.12
N LEU A 132 -18.87 2.96 3.58
CA LEU A 132 -17.51 2.95 3.02
C LEU A 132 -17.54 2.39 1.60
N ALA A 133 -16.64 2.88 0.75
CA ALA A 133 -16.39 2.27 -0.54
C ALA A 133 -14.89 2.09 -0.78
N VAL A 134 -14.52 0.94 -1.33
CA VAL A 134 -13.16 0.64 -1.80
C VAL A 134 -13.22 0.41 -3.29
N VAL A 135 -12.51 1.24 -4.05
CA VAL A 135 -12.55 1.25 -5.51
C VAL A 135 -11.16 1.01 -6.09
N SER A 136 -11.03 0.00 -6.92
CA SER A 136 -9.78 -0.29 -7.62
C SER A 136 -9.93 -0.26 -9.13
N GLY A 137 -9.02 0.45 -9.79
CA GLY A 137 -9.02 0.68 -11.23
C GLY A 137 -9.81 1.92 -11.66
N ALA A 138 -9.23 2.69 -12.59
CA ALA A 138 -9.78 3.98 -13.02
C ALA A 138 -11.19 3.88 -13.63
N ALA A 139 -11.51 2.79 -14.34
CA ALA A 139 -12.85 2.58 -14.89
C ALA A 139 -13.91 2.48 -13.78
N ASN A 140 -13.61 1.80 -12.70
CA ASN A 140 -14.53 1.66 -11.56
C ASN A 140 -14.73 2.99 -10.82
N VAL A 141 -13.66 3.81 -10.73
CA VAL A 141 -13.77 5.19 -10.19
C VAL A 141 -14.72 6.01 -11.05
N PHE A 142 -14.59 5.94 -12.37
CA PHE A 142 -15.46 6.65 -13.29
C PHE A 142 -16.92 6.20 -13.13
N GLU A 143 -17.19 4.91 -13.03
CA GLU A 143 -18.54 4.38 -12.81
C GLU A 143 -19.12 4.83 -11.47
N LEU A 144 -18.34 4.84 -10.39
CA LEU A 144 -18.77 5.34 -9.09
C LEU A 144 -19.18 6.83 -9.16
N VAL A 145 -18.33 7.67 -9.78
CA VAL A 145 -18.63 9.11 -9.94
C VAL A 145 -19.87 9.30 -10.79
N LYS A 146 -19.98 8.59 -11.92
CA LYS A 146 -21.12 8.67 -12.84
C LYS A 146 -22.44 8.23 -12.20
N SER A 147 -22.39 7.27 -11.28
CA SER A 147 -23.59 6.81 -10.58
C SER A 147 -24.22 7.86 -9.66
N GLY A 148 -23.48 8.91 -9.32
CA GLY A 148 -23.91 9.93 -8.35
C GLY A 148 -23.81 9.48 -6.88
N LYS A 149 -23.46 8.24 -6.61
CA LYS A 149 -23.38 7.67 -5.25
C LYS A 149 -22.18 8.12 -4.44
N ILE A 150 -21.25 8.87 -5.02
CA ILE A 150 -20.01 9.30 -4.34
C ILE A 150 -20.28 10.03 -3.01
N ASN A 151 -21.42 10.72 -2.90
CA ASN A 151 -21.81 11.43 -1.70
C ASN A 151 -22.51 10.56 -0.64
N ASP A 152 -22.77 9.28 -0.95
CA ASP A 152 -23.43 8.37 -0.04
C ASP A 152 -22.46 7.75 0.96
N TYR A 153 -21.13 7.89 0.71
CA TYR A 153 -20.08 7.30 1.52
C TYR A 153 -19.40 8.34 2.41
N HIS A 154 -19.07 7.92 3.62
CA HIS A 154 -18.30 8.73 4.57
C HIS A 154 -16.80 8.69 4.26
N PHE A 155 -16.32 7.57 3.70
CA PHE A 155 -14.93 7.42 3.29
C PHE A 155 -14.83 6.53 2.05
N ILE A 156 -13.98 6.91 1.10
CA ILE A 156 -13.75 6.19 -0.15
C ILE A 156 -12.25 6.00 -0.34
N GLU A 157 -11.81 4.74 -0.40
CA GLU A 157 -10.47 4.39 -0.85
C GLU A 157 -10.45 4.26 -2.37
N VAL A 158 -9.48 4.88 -3.03
CA VAL A 158 -9.26 4.73 -4.46
C VAL A 158 -7.85 4.25 -4.75
N MET A 159 -7.73 3.14 -5.48
CA MET A 159 -6.46 2.66 -6.03
C MET A 159 -6.51 2.58 -7.54
N ALA A 160 -5.50 3.13 -8.22
CA ALA A 160 -5.45 3.15 -9.69
C ALA A 160 -5.28 1.74 -10.30
N CYS A 161 -4.52 0.85 -9.64
CA CYS A 161 -4.27 -0.50 -10.12
C CYS A 161 -5.36 -1.46 -9.62
N PRO A 162 -5.96 -2.29 -10.50
CA PRO A 162 -6.86 -3.36 -10.06
C PRO A 162 -6.16 -4.31 -9.08
N GLY A 163 -6.76 -4.51 -7.90
CA GLY A 163 -6.17 -5.31 -6.83
C GLY A 163 -5.21 -4.56 -5.90
N GLY A 164 -4.88 -3.31 -6.20
CA GLY A 164 -3.98 -2.47 -5.42
C GLY A 164 -2.54 -2.45 -5.92
N CYS A 165 -1.64 -1.91 -5.11
CA CYS A 165 -0.21 -1.76 -5.45
C CYS A 165 0.51 -3.10 -5.65
N VAL A 166 0.02 -4.18 -5.08
CA VAL A 166 0.52 -5.55 -5.33
C VAL A 166 0.47 -5.93 -6.81
N ASN A 167 -0.38 -5.28 -7.60
CA ASN A 167 -0.48 -5.44 -9.05
C ASN A 167 0.12 -4.26 -9.83
N GLY A 168 0.96 -3.46 -9.20
CA GLY A 168 1.62 -2.32 -9.82
C GLY A 168 2.57 -2.71 -10.95
N GLY A 169 2.75 -1.82 -11.93
CA GLY A 169 3.59 -2.04 -13.12
C GLY A 169 5.07 -2.25 -12.83
N GLY A 170 5.54 -2.02 -11.60
CA GLY A 170 6.91 -2.29 -11.14
C GLY A 170 7.14 -3.68 -10.56
N GLN A 171 6.09 -4.47 -10.39
CA GLN A 171 6.17 -5.84 -9.87
C GLN A 171 6.78 -6.81 -10.89
N PRO A 172 7.37 -7.93 -10.44
CA PRO A 172 7.86 -8.99 -11.32
C PRO A 172 6.76 -9.52 -12.25
N HIS A 173 7.13 -9.80 -13.49
CA HIS A 173 6.24 -10.50 -14.40
C HIS A 173 6.13 -11.97 -14.01
N ILE A 174 4.95 -12.53 -14.24
CA ILE A 174 4.71 -13.97 -14.15
C ILE A 174 4.60 -14.57 -15.54
N SER A 175 4.85 -15.87 -15.65
CA SER A 175 4.66 -16.60 -16.90
C SER A 175 3.17 -16.69 -17.28
N ALA A 176 2.86 -16.89 -18.55
CA ALA A 176 1.49 -17.15 -18.98
C ALA A 176 0.94 -18.42 -18.30
N GLU A 177 1.77 -19.46 -18.18
CA GLU A 177 1.40 -20.71 -17.52
C GLU A 177 1.00 -20.53 -16.06
N ASP A 178 1.72 -19.69 -15.30
CA ASP A 178 1.38 -19.39 -13.91
C ASP A 178 0.15 -18.50 -13.81
N SER A 179 -0.04 -17.57 -14.77
CA SER A 179 -1.22 -16.72 -14.83
C SER A 179 -2.52 -17.51 -15.06
N ASP A 180 -2.43 -18.63 -15.78
CA ASP A 180 -3.57 -19.52 -16.00
C ASP A 180 -3.93 -20.35 -14.77
N LYS A 181 -2.99 -20.52 -13.85
CA LYS A 181 -3.16 -21.36 -12.64
C LYS A 181 -3.57 -20.59 -11.39
N MET A 182 -3.25 -19.29 -11.32
CA MET A 182 -3.46 -18.48 -10.12
C MET A 182 -3.72 -17.02 -10.45
N ASP A 183 -4.50 -16.35 -9.60
CA ASP A 183 -4.54 -14.89 -9.61
C ASP A 183 -3.36 -14.36 -8.77
N ILE A 184 -2.37 -13.80 -9.43
CA ILE A 184 -1.16 -13.30 -8.78
C ILE A 184 -1.46 -12.16 -7.80
N ARG A 185 -2.59 -11.44 -7.97
CA ARG A 185 -3.01 -10.38 -7.06
C ARG A 185 -3.39 -10.95 -5.70
N GLU A 186 -4.14 -12.06 -5.70
CA GLU A 186 -4.51 -12.77 -4.48
C GLU A 186 -3.30 -13.33 -3.76
N VAL A 187 -2.39 -13.97 -4.52
CA VAL A 187 -1.15 -14.53 -3.96
C VAL A 187 -0.30 -13.44 -3.30
N ARG A 188 -0.13 -12.29 -3.95
CA ARG A 188 0.66 -11.19 -3.39
C ARG A 188 -0.02 -10.52 -2.20
N ALA A 189 -1.34 -10.35 -2.26
CA ALA A 189 -2.10 -9.80 -1.15
C ALA A 189 -2.07 -10.72 0.08
N SER A 190 -2.17 -12.05 -0.14
CA SER A 190 -2.11 -13.01 0.97
C SER A 190 -0.78 -12.95 1.76
N VAL A 191 0.34 -12.63 1.09
CA VAL A 191 1.63 -12.43 1.77
C VAL A 191 1.54 -11.25 2.75
N LEU A 192 0.93 -10.13 2.33
CA LEU A 192 0.77 -8.95 3.20
C LEU A 192 -0.13 -9.25 4.39
N TYR A 193 -1.27 -9.90 4.15
CA TYR A 193 -2.20 -10.26 5.23
C TYR A 193 -1.62 -11.33 6.18
N ASN A 194 -0.81 -12.25 5.67
CA ASN A 194 -0.11 -13.21 6.53
C ASN A 194 0.93 -12.53 7.40
N GLN A 195 1.65 -11.54 6.88
CA GLN A 195 2.60 -10.76 7.66
C GLN A 195 1.88 -9.91 8.73
N ASP A 196 0.78 -9.26 8.37
CA ASP A 196 -0.09 -8.51 9.30
C ASP A 196 -0.53 -9.37 10.50
N LYS A 197 -0.91 -10.61 10.25
CA LYS A 197 -1.33 -11.54 11.32
C LYS A 197 -0.23 -11.97 12.28
N ASN A 198 1.03 -11.81 11.88
CA ASN A 198 2.19 -12.23 12.66
C ASN A 198 2.88 -11.06 13.38
N LEU A 199 2.35 -9.83 13.23
CA LEU A 199 2.81 -8.61 13.88
C LEU A 199 1.88 -8.20 15.00
#